data_440ad0f62de1f5015a98a8ac2dcc9e59
#
_entry.id   440ad0f62de1f5015a98a8ac2dcc9e59
#
_cell.length_a   1.000
_cell.length_b   1.000
_cell.length_c   1.000
_cell.angle_alpha   90.00
_cell.angle_beta   90.00
_cell.angle_gamma   90.00
#
_symmetry.space_group_name_H-M   'P 1'
#
loop_
_entity.id
_entity.type
_entity.pdbx_description
1 polymer ?
#
loop_
_entity_poly.entity_id
_entity_poly.type
_entity_poly.pdbx_seq_one_letter_code
_entity_poly.pdbx_strand_id
1 'polypeptide(L)'
;MKRQLVVFSGRSNPRFTGAVCDDLNIELGRLEVVRFSDGELSVEIGDNVRGRDVFVVQSTCAPGNDHLMELLIVLDALKRSSAGRITAVLPYFGYARQDRKLKPRVPITAKLVADLLTTAGAHRVLAMDLHAGQIMGFFNIPVDNLNALPILLPYVRQRYGGEDLVIVSPDMGGVERARHIATRLDNAAIAVIDKRRSGPNQVAEMNVVGYVRGKTCLLVDDMIDTGGTIVKAAETLLLEGATRVAACCIHPVLSGNALERLNNSPLEELVVTDTIPIPKASHSPKLKILSVSPIIAEAIKRIHSDDSISSLFR
;
A
#
# COMPACT_ATOMS: atom_id res chain seq x y z
N MET A 1 -5.68 21.85 -26.54
CA MET A 1 -6.03 20.45 -26.86
C MET A 1 -5.83 19.61 -25.60
N LYS A 2 -6.82 18.78 -25.21
CA LYS A 2 -6.62 17.81 -24.13
C LYS A 2 -5.55 16.79 -24.56
N ARG A 3 -4.59 16.51 -23.68
CA ARG A 3 -3.57 15.47 -23.91
C ARG A 3 -4.27 14.12 -24.00
N GLN A 4 -3.77 13.19 -24.79
CA GLN A 4 -4.28 11.82 -24.80
C GLN A 4 -3.72 11.06 -23.62
N LEU A 5 -4.58 10.34 -22.89
CA LEU A 5 -4.22 9.45 -21.77
C LEU A 5 -3.56 8.18 -22.26
N VAL A 6 -2.47 7.76 -21.63
CA VAL A 6 -1.84 6.45 -21.80
C VAL A 6 -1.42 5.91 -20.43
N VAL A 7 -1.69 4.64 -20.18
CA VAL A 7 -1.26 3.94 -18.96
C VAL A 7 -0.29 2.82 -19.35
N PHE A 8 0.87 2.77 -18.71
CA PHE A 8 1.85 1.70 -18.84
C PHE A 8 1.94 0.88 -17.56
N SER A 9 2.21 -0.41 -17.70
CA SER A 9 2.47 -1.32 -16.59
C SER A 9 3.94 -1.61 -16.46
N GLY A 10 4.49 -1.39 -15.26
CA GLY A 10 5.70 -2.08 -14.89
C GLY A 10 5.42 -3.56 -14.57
N ARG A 11 6.50 -4.33 -14.35
CA ARG A 11 6.42 -5.79 -14.17
C ARG A 11 6.02 -6.24 -12.77
N SER A 12 5.94 -5.33 -11.80
CA SER A 12 5.61 -5.71 -10.41
C SER A 12 4.20 -6.30 -10.27
N ASN A 13 3.20 -5.72 -10.94
CA ASN A 13 1.80 -6.16 -10.83
C ASN A 13 0.99 -5.88 -12.11
N PRO A 14 1.28 -6.56 -13.23
CA PRO A 14 0.60 -6.30 -14.52
C PRO A 14 -0.91 -6.56 -14.47
N ARG A 15 -1.36 -7.53 -13.65
CA ARG A 15 -2.79 -7.81 -13.49
C ARG A 15 -3.54 -6.64 -12.87
N PHE A 16 -2.96 -6.01 -11.86
CA PHE A 16 -3.53 -4.82 -11.24
C PHE A 16 -3.63 -3.68 -12.25
N THR A 17 -2.57 -3.43 -13.02
CA THR A 17 -2.59 -2.40 -14.06
C THR A 17 -3.64 -2.69 -15.13
N GLY A 18 -3.79 -3.97 -15.52
CA GLY A 18 -4.86 -4.39 -16.43
C GLY A 18 -6.24 -4.03 -15.87
N ALA A 19 -6.51 -4.37 -14.60
CA ALA A 19 -7.77 -4.01 -13.94
C ALA A 19 -7.99 -2.47 -13.89
N VAL A 20 -6.94 -1.68 -13.66
CA VAL A 20 -7.03 -0.20 -13.73
C VAL A 20 -7.40 0.26 -15.14
N CYS A 21 -6.83 -0.35 -16.20
CA CYS A 21 -7.18 -0.02 -17.58
C CYS A 21 -8.60 -0.43 -17.92
N ASP A 22 -9.08 -1.58 -17.43
CA ASP A 22 -10.46 -2.02 -17.58
C ASP A 22 -11.43 -1.03 -16.93
N ASP A 23 -11.15 -0.59 -15.70
CA ASP A 23 -11.93 0.42 -14.98
C ASP A 23 -11.92 1.79 -15.69
N LEU A 24 -10.85 2.13 -16.40
CA LEU A 24 -10.74 3.34 -17.23
C LEU A 24 -11.37 3.17 -18.62
N ASN A 25 -11.70 1.95 -19.04
CA ASN A 25 -12.13 1.60 -20.39
C ASN A 25 -11.12 2.05 -21.48
N ILE A 26 -9.84 1.74 -21.27
CA ILE A 26 -8.74 2.04 -22.18
C ILE A 26 -7.84 0.81 -22.38
N GLU A 27 -7.12 0.78 -23.48
CA GLU A 27 -6.07 -0.22 -23.72
C GLU A 27 -4.79 0.13 -22.94
N LEU A 28 -4.08 -0.90 -22.50
CA LEU A 28 -2.77 -0.77 -21.89
C LEU A 28 -1.74 -0.34 -22.94
N GLY A 29 -0.91 0.63 -22.62
CA GLY A 29 0.20 1.07 -23.47
C GLY A 29 1.27 -0.04 -23.63
N ARG A 30 1.90 -0.07 -24.79
CA ARG A 30 2.93 -1.06 -25.12
C ARG A 30 4.26 -0.66 -24.52
N LEU A 31 4.71 -1.42 -23.55
CA LEU A 31 6.00 -1.28 -22.87
C LEU A 31 6.68 -2.65 -22.85
N GLU A 32 7.88 -2.73 -23.40
CA GLU A 32 8.71 -3.90 -23.31
C GLU A 32 9.84 -3.66 -22.31
N VAL A 33 10.03 -4.60 -21.38
CA VAL A 33 11.12 -4.58 -20.40
C VAL A 33 11.84 -5.92 -20.45
N VAL A 34 13.07 -5.91 -20.91
CA VAL A 34 13.93 -7.09 -21.05
C VAL A 34 15.04 -7.01 -20.01
N ARG A 35 15.34 -8.15 -19.37
CA ARG A 35 16.51 -8.28 -18.52
C ARG A 35 17.62 -8.98 -19.28
N PHE A 36 18.79 -8.35 -19.35
CA PHE A 36 19.99 -8.96 -19.89
C PHE A 36 20.59 -10.03 -18.95
N SER A 37 21.50 -10.84 -19.47
CA SER A 37 22.11 -11.94 -18.72
C SER A 37 22.96 -11.48 -17.53
N ASP A 38 23.48 -10.26 -17.58
CA ASP A 38 24.22 -9.58 -16.49
C ASP A 38 23.29 -8.95 -15.43
N GLY A 39 21.97 -8.93 -15.69
CA GLY A 39 20.94 -8.39 -14.80
C GLY A 39 20.48 -6.97 -15.12
N GLU A 40 21.13 -6.27 -16.05
CA GLU A 40 20.68 -4.95 -16.50
C GLU A 40 19.32 -5.01 -17.19
N LEU A 41 18.59 -3.89 -17.17
CA LEU A 41 17.29 -3.78 -17.80
C LEU A 41 17.35 -2.91 -19.05
N SER A 42 16.70 -3.40 -20.11
CA SER A 42 16.37 -2.63 -21.32
C SER A 42 14.89 -2.32 -21.33
N VAL A 43 14.55 -1.10 -21.70
CA VAL A 43 13.17 -0.62 -21.79
C VAL A 43 12.90 -0.04 -23.16
N GLU A 44 11.82 -0.47 -23.80
CA GLU A 44 11.34 0.09 -25.05
C GLU A 44 9.86 0.51 -24.94
N ILE A 45 9.58 1.77 -25.29
CA ILE A 45 8.21 2.32 -25.36
C ILE A 45 7.67 2.09 -26.76
N GLY A 46 6.71 1.17 -26.91
CA GLY A 46 6.13 0.80 -28.20
C GLY A 46 5.10 1.77 -28.77
N ASP A 47 4.66 2.76 -27.97
CA ASP A 47 3.66 3.76 -28.38
C ASP A 47 4.28 5.14 -28.55
N ASN A 48 3.68 5.96 -29.46
CA ASN A 48 4.05 7.35 -29.54
C ASN A 48 3.48 8.12 -28.35
N VAL A 49 4.35 8.55 -27.41
CA VAL A 49 3.98 9.27 -26.18
C VAL A 49 4.19 10.78 -26.24
N ARG A 50 4.67 11.31 -27.37
CA ARG A 50 4.96 12.75 -27.50
C ARG A 50 3.73 13.61 -27.18
N GLY A 51 3.89 14.49 -26.18
CA GLY A 51 2.84 15.39 -25.72
C GLY A 51 1.69 14.74 -24.96
N ARG A 52 1.67 13.41 -24.78
CA ARG A 52 0.63 12.66 -24.06
C ARG A 52 0.72 12.83 -22.56
N ASP A 53 -0.38 12.50 -21.88
CA ASP A 53 -0.49 12.39 -20.43
C ASP A 53 -0.29 10.92 -20.05
N VAL A 54 0.86 10.62 -19.45
CA VAL A 54 1.33 9.27 -19.24
C VAL A 54 1.31 8.90 -17.77
N PHE A 55 0.75 7.74 -17.46
CA PHE A 55 0.74 7.15 -16.13
C PHE A 55 1.51 5.82 -16.16
N VAL A 56 2.48 5.66 -15.26
CA VAL A 56 3.25 4.41 -15.12
C VAL A 56 2.87 3.77 -13.79
N VAL A 57 2.21 2.63 -13.84
CA VAL A 57 1.77 1.90 -12.63
C VAL A 57 2.84 0.87 -12.27
N GLN A 58 3.48 1.06 -11.10
CA GLN A 58 4.52 0.17 -10.60
C GLN A 58 4.56 0.17 -9.07
N SER A 59 4.23 -0.94 -8.44
CA SER A 59 4.52 -1.15 -7.02
C SER A 59 6.01 -1.43 -6.82
N THR A 60 6.66 -0.68 -5.93
CA THR A 60 8.08 -0.90 -5.61
C THR A 60 8.26 -1.91 -4.47
N CYS A 61 7.46 -3.01 -4.54
CA CYS A 61 7.51 -4.17 -3.66
C CYS A 61 8.68 -5.11 -4.02
N ALA A 62 8.85 -6.19 -3.27
CA ALA A 62 9.89 -7.17 -3.53
C ALA A 62 9.79 -7.78 -4.96
N PRO A 63 10.92 -7.90 -5.68
CA PRO A 63 12.26 -7.41 -5.36
C PRO A 63 12.39 -5.89 -5.57
N GLY A 64 12.38 -5.14 -4.43
CA GLY A 64 12.16 -3.69 -4.44
C GLY A 64 13.21 -2.89 -5.20
N ASN A 65 14.47 -3.30 -5.18
CA ASN A 65 15.53 -2.63 -5.92
C ASN A 65 15.33 -2.76 -7.43
N ASP A 66 14.90 -3.93 -7.89
CA ASP A 66 14.63 -4.20 -9.31
C ASP A 66 13.44 -3.39 -9.81
N HIS A 67 12.33 -3.41 -9.07
CA HIS A 67 11.12 -2.67 -9.44
C HIS A 67 11.33 -1.15 -9.38
N LEU A 68 12.12 -0.67 -8.42
CA LEU A 68 12.48 0.75 -8.35
C LEU A 68 13.35 1.13 -9.56
N MET A 69 14.41 0.37 -9.84
CA MET A 69 15.29 0.68 -10.97
C MET A 69 14.56 0.61 -12.31
N GLU A 70 13.69 -0.38 -12.50
CA GLU A 70 12.83 -0.49 -13.66
C GLU A 70 11.97 0.77 -13.83
N LEU A 71 11.31 1.22 -12.76
CA LEU A 71 10.49 2.44 -12.81
C LEU A 71 11.32 3.66 -13.22
N LEU A 72 12.53 3.83 -12.66
CA LEU A 72 13.40 4.96 -12.99
C LEU A 72 13.79 4.96 -14.47
N ILE A 73 14.13 3.79 -15.04
CA ILE A 73 14.48 3.66 -16.46
C ILE A 73 13.25 3.95 -17.34
N VAL A 74 12.07 3.48 -16.98
CA VAL A 74 10.81 3.76 -17.72
C VAL A 74 10.52 5.26 -17.71
N LEU A 75 10.65 5.93 -16.57
CA LEU A 75 10.42 7.38 -16.45
C LEU A 75 11.41 8.17 -17.33
N ASP A 76 12.70 7.80 -17.35
CA ASP A 76 13.70 8.44 -18.20
C ASP A 76 13.41 8.22 -19.69
N ALA A 77 13.04 7.01 -20.08
CA ALA A 77 12.64 6.70 -21.46
C ALA A 77 11.44 7.56 -21.92
N LEU A 78 10.42 7.71 -21.09
CA LEU A 78 9.24 8.55 -21.36
C LEU A 78 9.61 10.04 -21.46
N LYS A 79 10.46 10.53 -20.56
CA LYS A 79 11.00 11.89 -20.59
C LYS A 79 11.74 12.16 -21.89
N ARG A 80 12.65 11.27 -22.32
CA ARG A 80 13.39 11.35 -23.57
C ARG A 80 12.51 11.24 -24.80
N SER A 81 11.39 10.53 -24.69
CA SER A 81 10.37 10.41 -25.74
C SER A 81 9.41 11.62 -25.79
N SER A 82 9.68 12.67 -25.01
CA SER A 82 8.90 13.92 -24.97
C SER A 82 7.44 13.72 -24.53
N ALA A 83 7.17 12.81 -23.56
CA ALA A 83 5.87 12.75 -22.91
C ALA A 83 5.50 14.13 -22.32
N GLY A 84 4.23 14.50 -22.41
CA GLY A 84 3.79 15.83 -22.03
C GLY A 84 3.63 16.00 -20.51
N ARG A 85 3.19 14.96 -19.82
CA ARG A 85 3.14 14.83 -18.35
C ARG A 85 3.37 13.36 -18.01
N ILE A 86 4.15 13.09 -16.98
CA ILE A 86 4.46 11.74 -16.52
C ILE A 86 4.07 11.64 -15.04
N THR A 87 3.12 10.76 -14.73
CA THR A 87 2.69 10.47 -13.37
C THR A 87 3.16 9.07 -12.98
N ALA A 88 4.00 8.97 -11.93
CA ALA A 88 4.34 7.69 -11.33
C ALA A 88 3.20 7.26 -10.40
N VAL A 89 2.54 6.15 -10.71
CA VAL A 89 1.46 5.56 -9.90
C VAL A 89 2.06 4.42 -9.08
N LEU A 90 2.10 4.60 -7.77
CA LEU A 90 2.76 3.72 -6.82
C LEU A 90 1.73 3.12 -5.87
N PRO A 91 1.06 2.01 -6.25
CA PRO A 91 0.13 1.33 -5.34
C PRO A 91 0.81 0.93 -4.03
N TYR A 92 2.10 0.58 -4.10
CA TYR A 92 2.97 0.43 -2.93
C TYR A 92 4.29 1.18 -3.14
N PHE A 93 4.61 2.06 -2.18
CA PHE A 93 5.86 2.82 -2.12
C PHE A 93 6.87 2.10 -1.22
N GLY A 94 7.82 1.41 -1.82
CA GLY A 94 8.91 0.75 -1.11
C GLY A 94 9.83 1.76 -0.38
N TYR A 95 10.55 1.28 0.63
CA TYR A 95 11.40 2.10 1.51
C TYR A 95 10.65 3.13 2.37
N ALA A 96 9.32 3.17 2.34
CA ALA A 96 8.51 4.11 3.14
C ALA A 96 8.79 4.04 4.65
N ARG A 97 9.17 2.86 5.16
CA ARG A 97 9.53 2.67 6.59
C ARG A 97 10.84 3.36 6.99
N GLN A 98 11.63 3.86 6.04
CA GLN A 98 12.88 4.60 6.27
C GLN A 98 12.66 6.10 6.03
N ASP A 99 11.64 6.66 6.69
CA ASP A 99 11.18 8.06 6.56
C ASP A 99 11.89 9.02 7.52
N ARG A 100 12.65 8.50 8.48
CA ARG A 100 13.36 9.27 9.52
C ARG A 100 14.60 8.55 10.03
N LYS A 101 15.49 9.30 10.64
CA LYS A 101 16.66 8.72 11.28
C LYS A 101 16.29 8.18 12.68
N LEU A 102 16.31 6.86 12.84
CA LEU A 102 16.11 6.20 14.14
C LEU A 102 17.42 6.03 14.92
N LYS A 103 18.57 6.18 14.25
CA LYS A 103 19.93 6.05 14.80
C LYS A 103 20.86 7.07 14.12
N PRO A 104 22.01 7.41 14.73
CA PRO A 104 23.06 8.16 14.04
C PRO A 104 23.56 7.42 12.78
N ARG A 105 23.94 8.16 11.76
CA ARG A 105 24.60 7.65 10.54
C ARG A 105 23.75 6.69 9.68
N VAL A 106 22.43 6.79 9.76
CA VAL A 106 21.50 6.07 8.87
C VAL A 106 20.91 7.03 7.84
N PRO A 107 20.51 6.53 6.65
CA PRO A 107 19.86 7.34 5.63
C PRO A 107 18.40 7.65 5.99
N ILE A 108 17.79 8.52 5.18
CA ILE A 108 16.34 8.67 5.02
C ILE A 108 16.04 8.17 3.60
N THR A 109 15.87 6.87 3.44
CA THR A 109 15.81 6.25 2.11
C THR A 109 14.52 6.62 1.36
N ALA A 110 13.42 6.88 2.09
CA ALA A 110 12.19 7.39 1.47
C ALA A 110 12.44 8.74 0.76
N LYS A 111 13.27 9.63 1.32
CA LYS A 111 13.66 10.89 0.68
C LYS A 111 14.53 10.64 -0.56
N LEU A 112 15.50 9.73 -0.47
CA LEU A 112 16.34 9.37 -1.62
C LEU A 112 15.49 8.87 -2.79
N VAL A 113 14.53 7.98 -2.54
CA VAL A 113 13.62 7.45 -3.57
C VAL A 113 12.77 8.57 -4.19
N ALA A 114 12.26 9.51 -3.37
CA ALA A 114 11.52 10.67 -3.86
C ALA A 114 12.35 11.54 -4.82
N ASP A 115 13.61 11.79 -4.49
CA ASP A 115 14.53 12.55 -5.35
C ASP A 115 14.86 11.81 -6.65
N LEU A 116 15.08 10.50 -6.58
CA LEU A 116 15.34 9.66 -7.76
C LEU A 116 14.16 9.68 -8.74
N LEU A 117 12.92 9.52 -8.26
CA LEU A 117 11.71 9.57 -9.09
C LEU A 117 11.56 10.93 -9.78
N THR A 118 11.79 12.02 -9.05
CA THR A 118 11.74 13.37 -9.59
C THR A 118 12.82 13.59 -10.66
N THR A 119 14.04 13.16 -10.38
CA THR A 119 15.19 13.30 -11.30
C THR A 119 14.98 12.47 -12.57
N ALA A 120 14.44 11.26 -12.44
CA ALA A 120 14.14 10.37 -13.56
C ALA A 120 13.07 10.95 -14.51
N GLY A 121 12.22 11.88 -14.05
CA GLY A 121 11.29 12.56 -14.91
C GLY A 121 9.82 12.50 -14.50
N ALA A 122 9.52 12.04 -13.30
CA ALA A 122 8.17 12.14 -12.77
C ALA A 122 7.78 13.61 -12.56
N HIS A 123 6.60 14.00 -13.06
CA HIS A 123 6.01 15.32 -12.85
C HIS A 123 4.99 15.30 -11.69
N ARG A 124 4.51 14.13 -11.31
CA ARG A 124 3.55 13.89 -10.24
C ARG A 124 3.72 12.45 -9.72
N VAL A 125 3.39 12.25 -8.47
CA VAL A 125 3.26 10.91 -7.88
C VAL A 125 1.82 10.70 -7.42
N LEU A 126 1.25 9.56 -7.73
CA LEU A 126 0.00 9.05 -7.17
C LEU A 126 0.32 7.82 -6.34
N ALA A 127 0.16 7.90 -5.03
CA ALA A 127 0.47 6.82 -4.09
C ALA A 127 -0.79 6.35 -3.36
N MET A 128 -0.72 5.17 -2.74
CA MET A 128 -1.75 4.63 -1.88
C MET A 128 -1.19 4.44 -0.47
N ASP A 129 -1.88 4.99 0.53
CA ASP A 129 -1.61 4.80 1.96
C ASP A 129 -0.12 4.80 2.33
N LEU A 130 0.58 5.89 2.06
CA LEU A 130 1.98 6.06 2.45
C LEU A 130 2.14 5.78 3.95
N HIS A 131 3.19 5.05 4.31
CA HIS A 131 3.48 4.66 5.70
C HIS A 131 3.40 5.82 6.70
N ALA A 132 3.81 7.00 6.24
CA ALA A 132 3.74 8.24 7.02
C ALA A 132 3.39 9.42 6.10
N GLY A 133 2.45 10.26 6.51
CA GLY A 133 1.96 11.38 5.71
C GLY A 133 3.05 12.40 5.35
N GLN A 134 4.06 12.58 6.20
CA GLN A 134 5.19 13.47 5.95
C GLN A 134 6.04 13.09 4.74
N ILE A 135 5.94 11.84 4.24
CA ILE A 135 6.66 11.39 3.02
C ILE A 135 6.24 12.24 1.82
N MET A 136 5.00 12.73 1.76
CA MET A 136 4.58 13.66 0.71
C MET A 136 5.47 14.91 0.64
N GLY A 137 5.95 15.40 1.79
CA GLY A 137 6.84 16.55 1.89
C GLY A 137 8.29 16.27 1.42
N PHE A 138 8.65 15.02 1.12
CA PHE A 138 9.97 14.68 0.57
C PHE A 138 10.08 14.95 -0.93
N PHE A 139 8.95 15.10 -1.60
CA PHE A 139 8.89 15.39 -3.03
C PHE A 139 8.85 16.90 -3.29
N ASN A 140 9.52 17.32 -4.35
CA ASN A 140 9.43 18.68 -4.90
C ASN A 140 8.44 18.76 -6.08
N ILE A 141 7.64 17.73 -6.27
CA ILE A 141 6.57 17.61 -7.26
C ILE A 141 5.26 17.27 -6.54
N PRO A 142 4.09 17.51 -7.15
CA PRO A 142 2.82 17.16 -6.55
C PRO A 142 2.73 15.66 -6.21
N VAL A 143 2.20 15.37 -5.02
CA VAL A 143 1.93 14.00 -4.55
C VAL A 143 0.48 13.91 -4.11
N ASP A 144 -0.21 12.93 -4.67
CA ASP A 144 -1.56 12.56 -4.27
C ASP A 144 -1.48 11.22 -3.52
N ASN A 145 -1.75 11.23 -2.21
CA ASN A 145 -1.74 10.02 -1.39
C ASN A 145 -3.17 9.56 -1.15
N LEU A 146 -3.64 8.62 -1.95
CA LEU A 146 -4.98 8.03 -1.79
C LEU A 146 -5.08 7.19 -0.51
N ASN A 147 -6.32 6.94 -0.08
CA ASN A 147 -6.63 6.09 1.05
C ASN A 147 -7.50 4.91 0.59
N ALA A 148 -7.19 3.69 1.02
CA ALA A 148 -7.94 2.49 0.68
C ALA A 148 -9.23 2.32 1.49
N LEU A 149 -9.52 3.17 2.47
CA LEU A 149 -10.72 3.06 3.31
C LEU A 149 -12.04 2.98 2.54
N PRO A 150 -12.26 3.73 1.44
CA PRO A 150 -13.49 3.59 0.65
C PRO A 150 -13.74 2.17 0.13
N ILE A 151 -12.68 1.37 -0.03
CA ILE A 151 -12.75 -0.02 -0.46
C ILE A 151 -12.91 -0.97 0.74
N LEU A 152 -12.24 -0.69 1.85
CA LEU A 152 -12.21 -1.55 3.03
C LEU A 152 -13.49 -1.44 3.87
N LEU A 153 -13.98 -0.22 4.11
CA LEU A 153 -15.11 0.04 5.00
C LEU A 153 -16.40 -0.68 4.61
N PRO A 154 -16.82 -0.72 3.34
CA PRO A 154 -18.03 -1.45 2.96
C PRO A 154 -17.94 -2.95 3.32
N TYR A 155 -16.77 -3.56 3.07
CA TYR A 155 -16.54 -4.95 3.44
C TYR A 155 -16.59 -5.16 4.96
N VAL A 156 -15.88 -4.32 5.73
CA VAL A 156 -15.85 -4.40 7.20
C VAL A 156 -17.26 -4.22 7.78
N ARG A 157 -18.05 -3.26 7.27
CA ARG A 157 -19.45 -3.08 7.69
C ARG A 157 -20.31 -4.29 7.38
N GLN A 158 -20.18 -4.86 6.19
CA GLN A 158 -20.96 -6.04 5.80
C GLN A 158 -20.61 -7.25 6.67
N ARG A 159 -19.31 -7.42 6.98
CA ARG A 159 -18.78 -8.61 7.67
C ARG A 159 -18.90 -8.55 9.18
N TYR A 160 -18.74 -7.37 9.78
CA TYR A 160 -18.67 -7.14 11.22
C TYR A 160 -19.70 -6.11 11.72
N GLY A 161 -20.50 -5.53 10.84
CA GLY A 161 -21.55 -4.56 11.22
C GLY A 161 -22.60 -5.22 12.10
N GLY A 162 -22.99 -4.55 13.20
CA GLY A 162 -23.94 -5.06 14.19
C GLY A 162 -23.28 -5.88 15.30
N GLU A 163 -21.97 -6.12 15.26
CA GLU A 163 -21.20 -6.70 16.34
C GLU A 163 -20.65 -5.61 17.29
N ASP A 164 -20.30 -6.01 18.50
CA ASP A 164 -19.55 -5.18 19.44
C ASP A 164 -18.08 -5.06 18.94
N LEU A 165 -17.86 -4.25 17.92
CA LEU A 165 -16.60 -4.11 17.23
C LEU A 165 -15.64 -3.17 17.96
N VAL A 166 -14.39 -3.60 18.14
CA VAL A 166 -13.28 -2.78 18.63
C VAL A 166 -12.20 -2.72 17.55
N ILE A 167 -11.83 -1.52 17.15
CA ILE A 167 -10.72 -1.30 16.24
C ILE A 167 -9.42 -1.27 17.04
N VAL A 168 -8.48 -2.13 16.69
CA VAL A 168 -7.24 -2.31 17.45
C VAL A 168 -6.04 -1.87 16.65
N SER A 169 -5.26 -0.94 17.23
CA SER A 169 -3.94 -0.61 16.70
C SER A 169 -2.91 -1.63 17.23
N PRO A 170 -2.11 -2.27 16.35
CA PRO A 170 -1.10 -3.23 16.77
C PRO A 170 0.12 -2.59 17.47
N ASP A 171 0.20 -1.25 17.49
CA ASP A 171 1.22 -0.47 18.22
C ASP A 171 0.78 1.00 18.40
N MET A 172 1.60 1.79 19.11
CA MET A 172 1.31 3.19 19.35
C MET A 172 1.34 4.06 18.09
N GLY A 173 2.10 3.65 17.06
CA GLY A 173 2.24 4.41 15.81
C GLY A 173 0.99 4.38 14.94
N GLY A 174 0.20 3.29 15.02
CA GLY A 174 -1.02 3.10 14.23
C GLY A 174 -2.31 3.68 14.84
N VAL A 175 -2.24 4.33 16.01
CA VAL A 175 -3.43 4.81 16.75
C VAL A 175 -4.26 5.80 15.94
N GLU A 176 -3.62 6.70 15.22
CA GLU A 176 -4.32 7.67 14.37
C GLU A 176 -5.12 6.97 13.26
N ARG A 177 -4.53 5.96 12.61
CA ARG A 177 -5.20 5.11 11.62
C ARG A 177 -6.39 4.38 12.23
N ALA A 178 -6.21 3.73 13.38
CA ALA A 178 -7.29 3.04 14.08
C ALA A 178 -8.44 4.00 14.40
N ARG A 179 -8.16 5.20 14.88
CA ARG A 179 -9.16 6.25 15.15
C ARG A 179 -9.90 6.68 13.89
N HIS A 180 -9.17 6.87 12.79
CA HIS A 180 -9.74 7.25 11.51
C HIS A 180 -10.74 6.21 10.97
N ILE A 181 -10.43 4.92 11.15
CA ILE A 181 -11.31 3.81 10.80
C ILE A 181 -12.51 3.75 11.76
N ALA A 182 -12.26 3.80 13.07
CA ALA A 182 -13.30 3.72 14.10
C ALA A 182 -14.38 4.82 13.94
N THR A 183 -13.96 6.06 13.65
CA THR A 183 -14.88 7.18 13.41
C THR A 183 -15.83 6.90 12.24
N ARG A 184 -15.38 6.18 11.22
CA ARG A 184 -16.20 5.81 10.05
C ARG A 184 -17.02 4.53 10.24
N LEU A 185 -16.79 3.81 11.33
CA LEU A 185 -17.53 2.62 11.75
C LEU A 185 -18.35 2.95 12.99
N ASP A 186 -19.22 3.96 12.88
CA ASP A 186 -20.20 4.39 13.89
C ASP A 186 -19.56 4.72 15.25
N ASN A 187 -18.33 5.28 15.23
CA ASN A 187 -17.50 5.55 16.39
C ASN A 187 -17.21 4.29 17.23
N ALA A 188 -16.87 3.19 16.57
CA ALA A 188 -16.46 1.97 17.24
C ALA A 188 -15.38 2.23 18.30
N ALA A 189 -15.36 1.42 19.35
CA ALA A 189 -14.35 1.53 20.39
C ALA A 189 -12.93 1.27 19.85
N ILE A 190 -11.92 1.85 20.49
CA ILE A 190 -10.52 1.69 20.11
C ILE A 190 -9.75 1.01 21.25
N ALA A 191 -8.89 0.06 20.89
CA ALA A 191 -7.87 -0.47 21.78
C ALA A 191 -6.48 -0.38 21.09
N VAL A 192 -5.43 -0.44 21.90
CA VAL A 192 -4.05 -0.30 21.44
C VAL A 192 -3.20 -1.38 22.09
N ILE A 193 -2.33 -2.03 21.31
CA ILE A 193 -1.32 -2.94 21.83
C ILE A 193 -0.08 -2.12 22.21
N ASP A 194 0.19 -2.00 23.52
CA ASP A 194 1.43 -1.41 24.04
C ASP A 194 2.53 -2.49 24.11
N LYS A 195 3.61 -2.29 23.35
CA LYS A 195 4.76 -3.20 23.31
C LYS A 195 5.86 -2.68 24.19
N ARG A 196 6.05 -3.29 25.35
CA ARG A 196 7.17 -2.96 26.24
C ARG A 196 8.31 -3.95 26.05
N ARG A 197 9.48 -3.45 25.71
CA ARG A 197 10.73 -4.22 25.72
C ARG A 197 11.39 -4.01 27.07
N SER A 198 11.40 -5.00 27.93
CA SER A 198 12.04 -4.94 29.25
C SER A 198 13.58 -5.07 29.16
N GLY A 199 14.17 -5.34 27.98
CA GLY A 199 15.63 -5.41 27.79
C GLY A 199 16.03 -5.99 26.43
N PRO A 200 17.35 -5.97 26.10
CA PRO A 200 17.88 -6.66 24.93
C PRO A 200 17.63 -8.16 25.03
N ASN A 201 17.13 -8.77 23.96
CA ASN A 201 16.81 -10.21 23.86
C ASN A 201 15.66 -10.75 24.73
N GLN A 202 14.84 -9.88 25.33
CA GLN A 202 13.61 -10.31 26.01
C GLN A 202 12.42 -10.25 25.06
N VAL A 203 11.50 -11.24 25.20
CA VAL A 203 10.24 -11.26 24.46
C VAL A 203 9.44 -10.03 24.90
N ALA A 204 9.08 -9.17 23.95
CA ALA A 204 8.29 -7.98 24.24
C ALA A 204 6.96 -8.39 24.87
N GLU A 205 6.68 -7.93 26.08
CA GLU A 205 5.35 -8.03 26.67
C GLU A 205 4.41 -7.13 25.88
N MET A 206 3.21 -7.67 25.59
CA MET A 206 2.15 -6.94 24.93
C MET A 206 1.02 -6.73 25.92
N ASN A 207 0.69 -5.48 26.19
CA ASN A 207 -0.43 -5.11 27.05
C ASN A 207 -1.52 -4.46 26.20
N VAL A 208 -2.78 -4.79 26.47
CA VAL A 208 -3.92 -4.18 25.78
C VAL A 208 -4.37 -2.96 26.57
N VAL A 209 -4.37 -1.80 25.92
CA VAL A 209 -4.95 -0.57 26.44
C VAL A 209 -6.31 -0.38 25.80
N GLY A 210 -7.37 -0.51 26.56
CA GLY A 210 -8.76 -0.51 26.08
C GLY A 210 -9.53 -1.75 26.55
N TYR A 211 -10.84 -1.79 26.31
CA TYR A 211 -11.70 -2.89 26.75
C TYR A 211 -12.05 -3.79 25.56
N VAL A 212 -11.63 -5.05 25.62
CA VAL A 212 -11.78 -6.03 24.51
C VAL A 212 -12.53 -7.31 24.91
N ARG A 213 -12.80 -7.50 26.22
CA ARG A 213 -13.46 -8.72 26.71
C ARG A 213 -14.89 -8.83 26.16
N GLY A 214 -15.18 -10.00 25.58
CA GLY A 214 -16.46 -10.28 24.95
C GLY A 214 -16.69 -9.59 23.61
N LYS A 215 -15.68 -8.90 23.05
CA LYS A 215 -15.77 -8.10 21.82
C LYS A 215 -15.18 -8.82 20.62
N THR A 216 -15.61 -8.40 19.42
CA THR A 216 -14.93 -8.69 18.16
C THR A 216 -13.86 -7.62 17.93
N CYS A 217 -12.62 -8.03 17.74
CA CYS A 217 -11.47 -7.15 17.54
C CYS A 217 -11.01 -7.16 16.08
N LEU A 218 -10.89 -5.98 15.49
CA LEU A 218 -10.29 -5.79 14.16
C LEU A 218 -8.96 -5.07 14.29
N LEU A 219 -7.86 -5.82 14.15
CA LEU A 219 -6.50 -5.26 14.06
C LEU A 219 -6.32 -4.52 12.74
N VAL A 220 -5.83 -3.28 12.77
CA VAL A 220 -5.65 -2.45 11.58
C VAL A 220 -4.23 -1.93 11.47
N ASP A 221 -3.59 -2.14 10.30
CA ASP A 221 -2.25 -1.67 10.02
C ASP A 221 -2.14 -1.17 8.57
N ASP A 222 -1.08 -0.41 8.22
CA ASP A 222 -0.79 -0.06 6.82
C ASP A 222 -0.22 -1.25 6.07
N MET A 223 0.65 -2.05 6.70
CA MET A 223 1.28 -3.19 6.06
C MET A 223 1.49 -4.36 7.01
N ILE A 224 1.44 -5.57 6.46
CA ILE A 224 1.87 -6.79 7.16
C ILE A 224 3.08 -7.34 6.41
N ASP A 225 4.23 -7.35 7.10
CA ASP A 225 5.48 -7.89 6.56
C ASP A 225 5.64 -9.37 6.96
N THR A 226 6.30 -9.69 8.05
CA THR A 226 6.54 -11.08 8.49
C THR A 226 5.36 -11.71 9.23
N GLY A 227 4.30 -10.94 9.51
CA GLY A 227 3.10 -11.39 10.23
C GLY A 227 3.28 -11.59 11.74
N GLY A 228 4.52 -11.55 12.26
CA GLY A 228 4.76 -11.86 13.68
C GLY A 228 4.06 -10.94 14.67
N THR A 229 4.02 -9.65 14.37
CA THR A 229 3.35 -8.65 15.21
C THR A 229 1.85 -8.89 15.28
N ILE A 230 1.21 -9.08 14.12
CA ILE A 230 -0.24 -9.21 14.02
C ILE A 230 -0.74 -10.51 14.66
N VAL A 231 0.03 -11.61 14.52
CA VAL A 231 -0.30 -12.91 15.13
C VAL A 231 -0.20 -12.81 16.64
N LYS A 232 0.90 -12.26 17.17
CA LYS A 232 1.06 -12.10 18.62
C LYS A 232 0.03 -11.14 19.21
N ALA A 233 -0.35 -10.09 18.48
CA ALA A 233 -1.42 -9.19 18.89
C ALA A 233 -2.77 -9.93 18.98
N ALA A 234 -3.08 -10.79 18.00
CA ALA A 234 -4.30 -11.59 18.01
C ALA A 234 -4.35 -12.56 19.20
N GLU A 235 -3.24 -13.26 19.48
CA GLU A 235 -3.11 -14.13 20.65
C GLU A 235 -3.36 -13.36 21.95
N THR A 236 -2.73 -12.17 22.09
CA THR A 236 -2.88 -11.32 23.27
C THR A 236 -4.35 -10.87 23.45
N LEU A 237 -5.02 -10.45 22.38
CA LEU A 237 -6.44 -10.03 22.44
C LEU A 237 -7.35 -11.17 22.90
N LEU A 238 -7.12 -12.39 22.42
CA LEU A 238 -7.91 -13.56 22.84
C LEU A 238 -7.64 -13.92 24.31
N LEU A 239 -6.40 -13.81 24.78
CA LEU A 239 -6.05 -14.00 26.19
C LEU A 239 -6.75 -12.97 27.08
N GLU A 240 -6.91 -11.72 26.62
CA GLU A 240 -7.67 -10.66 27.29
C GLU A 240 -9.19 -10.82 27.17
N GLY A 241 -9.65 -11.89 26.54
CA GLY A 241 -11.06 -12.27 26.48
C GLY A 241 -11.83 -11.73 25.28
N ALA A 242 -11.17 -11.30 24.22
CA ALA A 242 -11.84 -11.06 22.94
C ALA A 242 -12.47 -12.36 22.43
N THR A 243 -13.66 -12.27 21.82
CA THR A 243 -14.37 -13.44 21.27
C THR A 243 -13.90 -13.84 19.90
N ARG A 244 -13.52 -12.84 19.07
CA ARG A 244 -13.06 -13.03 17.69
C ARG A 244 -12.00 -11.98 17.38
N VAL A 245 -10.99 -12.35 16.59
CA VAL A 245 -9.97 -11.43 16.13
C VAL A 245 -9.78 -11.60 14.62
N ALA A 246 -9.94 -10.50 13.90
CA ALA A 246 -9.62 -10.37 12.49
C ALA A 246 -8.57 -9.28 12.29
N ALA A 247 -7.96 -9.23 11.12
CA ALA A 247 -7.02 -8.19 10.77
C ALA A 247 -7.32 -7.59 9.39
N CYS A 248 -6.95 -6.33 9.23
CA CYS A 248 -7.06 -5.59 7.98
C CYS A 248 -5.76 -4.80 7.74
N CYS A 249 -5.18 -4.93 6.56
CA CYS A 249 -4.08 -4.06 6.16
C CYS A 249 -4.15 -3.69 4.68
N ILE A 250 -3.51 -2.59 4.32
CA ILE A 250 -3.49 -2.12 2.95
C ILE A 250 -2.43 -2.90 2.16
N HIS A 251 -1.19 -2.95 2.63
CA HIS A 251 -0.07 -3.49 1.90
C HIS A 251 0.34 -4.88 2.39
N PRO A 252 -0.03 -5.96 1.66
CA PRO A 252 0.36 -7.33 2.01
C PRO A 252 1.79 -7.63 1.55
N VAL A 253 2.79 -7.14 2.29
CA VAL A 253 4.21 -7.43 1.99
C VAL A 253 4.48 -8.92 2.11
N LEU A 254 3.96 -9.56 3.18
CA LEU A 254 3.91 -11.00 3.41
C LEU A 254 5.23 -11.73 3.13
N SER A 255 6.34 -11.17 3.63
CA SER A 255 7.66 -11.72 3.40
C SER A 255 7.94 -12.99 4.21
N GLY A 256 8.81 -13.84 3.68
CA GLY A 256 9.23 -15.09 4.31
C GLY A 256 8.04 -16.02 4.57
N ASN A 257 7.93 -16.55 5.78
CA ASN A 257 6.88 -17.49 6.19
C ASN A 257 5.60 -16.80 6.73
N ALA A 258 5.34 -15.54 6.32
CA ALA A 258 4.20 -14.77 6.85
C ALA A 258 2.87 -15.47 6.65
N LEU A 259 2.60 -16.01 5.46
CA LEU A 259 1.33 -16.70 5.16
C LEU A 259 1.15 -17.99 5.98
N GLU A 260 2.21 -18.79 6.14
CA GLU A 260 2.17 -19.98 6.98
C GLU A 260 1.87 -19.61 8.44
N ARG A 261 2.54 -18.58 8.95
CA ARG A 261 2.32 -18.05 10.31
C ARG A 261 0.89 -17.56 10.51
N LEU A 262 0.34 -16.82 9.52
CA LEU A 262 -1.03 -16.33 9.56
C LEU A 262 -2.05 -17.48 9.48
N ASN A 263 -1.81 -18.51 8.67
CA ASN A 263 -2.67 -19.68 8.58
C ASN A 263 -2.75 -20.44 9.90
N ASN A 264 -1.62 -20.56 10.61
CA ASN A 264 -1.52 -21.25 11.89
C ASN A 264 -1.91 -20.36 13.09
N SER A 265 -2.24 -19.09 12.86
CA SER A 265 -2.63 -18.13 13.90
C SER A 265 -4.10 -18.28 14.30
N PRO A 266 -4.51 -17.72 15.44
CA PRO A 266 -5.91 -17.67 15.83
C PRO A 266 -6.73 -16.60 15.11
N LEU A 267 -6.15 -15.84 14.16
CA LEU A 267 -6.89 -14.92 13.31
C LEU A 267 -7.98 -15.65 12.54
N GLU A 268 -9.19 -15.09 12.55
CA GLU A 268 -10.30 -15.60 11.75
C GLU A 268 -10.10 -15.26 10.26
N GLU A 269 -9.73 -14.02 9.97
CA GLU A 269 -9.58 -13.50 8.62
C GLU A 269 -8.50 -12.41 8.58
N LEU A 270 -7.82 -12.33 7.45
CA LEU A 270 -6.95 -11.22 7.08
C LEU A 270 -7.47 -10.58 5.80
N VAL A 271 -7.95 -9.35 5.90
CA VAL A 271 -8.38 -8.53 4.76
C VAL A 271 -7.23 -7.69 4.28
N VAL A 272 -6.90 -7.76 3.00
CA VAL A 272 -5.81 -6.99 2.38
C VAL A 272 -6.25 -6.40 1.05
N THR A 273 -5.42 -5.52 0.49
CA THR A 273 -5.62 -5.04 -0.87
C THR A 273 -4.65 -5.70 -1.86
N ASP A 274 -4.85 -5.41 -3.14
CA ASP A 274 -4.01 -5.87 -4.25
C ASP A 274 -2.90 -4.87 -4.64
N THR A 275 -2.53 -3.95 -3.74
CA THR A 275 -1.41 -3.00 -3.93
C THR A 275 -0.06 -3.70 -4.16
N ILE A 276 0.08 -4.90 -3.62
CA ILE A 276 1.21 -5.82 -3.84
C ILE A 276 0.64 -7.14 -4.37
N PRO A 277 1.24 -7.74 -5.41
CA PRO A 277 0.74 -8.99 -5.96
C PRO A 277 0.91 -10.14 -4.95
N ILE A 278 -0.16 -10.91 -4.76
CA ILE A 278 -0.13 -12.15 -3.98
C ILE A 278 -0.17 -13.31 -4.97
N PRO A 279 0.88 -14.16 -5.02
CA PRO A 279 0.92 -15.30 -5.94
C PRO A 279 -0.27 -16.25 -5.72
N LYS A 280 -0.87 -16.78 -6.81
CA LYS A 280 -1.99 -17.73 -6.70
C LYS A 280 -1.67 -18.97 -5.86
N ALA A 281 -0.42 -19.41 -5.87
CA ALA A 281 0.06 -20.53 -5.03
C ALA A 281 0.05 -20.22 -3.53
N SER A 282 -0.09 -18.95 -3.17
CA SER A 282 -0.10 -18.47 -1.77
C SER A 282 -1.53 -18.32 -1.22
N HIS A 283 -2.53 -18.99 -1.80
CA HIS A 283 -3.91 -18.90 -1.32
C HIS A 283 -4.04 -19.45 0.11
N SER A 284 -4.50 -18.58 0.98
CA SER A 284 -4.89 -18.89 2.35
C SER A 284 -6.41 -18.80 2.46
N PRO A 285 -7.08 -19.76 3.13
CA PRO A 285 -8.52 -19.67 3.37
C PRO A 285 -8.89 -18.47 4.25
N LYS A 286 -7.92 -17.94 4.99
CA LYS A 286 -8.10 -16.74 5.84
C LYS A 286 -7.87 -15.42 5.10
N LEU A 287 -7.37 -15.47 3.86
CA LEU A 287 -6.99 -14.26 3.14
C LEU A 287 -8.13 -13.76 2.24
N LYS A 288 -8.59 -12.55 2.49
CA LYS A 288 -9.53 -11.81 1.64
C LYS A 288 -8.81 -10.66 0.95
N ILE A 289 -8.81 -10.66 -0.38
CA ILE A 289 -8.19 -9.61 -1.18
C ILE A 289 -9.29 -8.70 -1.75
N LEU A 290 -9.14 -7.39 -1.54
CA LEU A 290 -10.00 -6.36 -2.11
C LEU A 290 -9.20 -5.52 -3.10
N SER A 291 -9.72 -5.30 -4.30
CA SER A 291 -9.02 -4.51 -5.30
C SER A 291 -9.18 -3.02 -5.04
N VAL A 292 -8.06 -2.28 -5.15
CA VAL A 292 -8.03 -0.82 -5.13
C VAL A 292 -7.93 -0.23 -6.54
N SER A 293 -8.05 -1.07 -7.61
CA SER A 293 -8.02 -0.59 -9.00
C SER A 293 -9.08 0.48 -9.27
N PRO A 294 -10.34 0.39 -8.76
CA PRO A 294 -11.34 1.40 -9.06
C PRO A 294 -11.00 2.80 -8.54
N ILE A 295 -10.40 2.89 -7.35
CA ILE A 295 -10.02 4.19 -6.78
C ILE A 295 -8.78 4.77 -7.47
N ILE A 296 -7.83 3.93 -7.88
CA ILE A 296 -6.67 4.34 -8.68
C ILE A 296 -7.13 4.82 -10.06
N ALA A 297 -8.03 4.09 -10.72
CA ALA A 297 -8.58 4.47 -12.02
C ALA A 297 -9.32 5.81 -11.96
N GLU A 298 -10.18 6.01 -10.96
CA GLU A 298 -10.89 7.28 -10.77
C GLU A 298 -9.92 8.44 -10.49
N ALA A 299 -8.85 8.20 -9.71
CA ALA A 299 -7.82 9.22 -9.48
C ALA A 299 -7.07 9.57 -10.77
N ILE A 300 -6.68 8.58 -11.58
CA ILE A 300 -6.04 8.79 -12.90
C ILE A 300 -6.96 9.62 -13.80
N LYS A 301 -8.24 9.27 -13.89
CA LYS A 301 -9.25 9.99 -14.69
C LYS A 301 -9.35 11.46 -14.26
N ARG A 302 -9.42 11.74 -12.96
CA ARG A 302 -9.49 13.11 -12.44
C ARG A 302 -8.20 13.89 -12.67
N ILE A 303 -7.04 13.30 -12.41
CA ILE A 303 -5.74 13.93 -12.70
C ILE A 303 -5.64 14.26 -14.20
N HIS A 304 -6.07 13.34 -15.06
CA HIS A 304 -6.09 13.56 -16.51
C HIS A 304 -7.02 14.71 -16.94
N SER A 305 -8.18 14.83 -16.29
CA SER A 305 -9.17 15.87 -16.57
C SER A 305 -8.89 17.20 -15.86
N ASP A 306 -7.81 17.26 -15.05
CA ASP A 306 -7.48 18.38 -14.16
C ASP A 306 -8.59 18.66 -13.12
N ASP A 307 -9.37 17.61 -12.76
CA ASP A 307 -10.40 17.65 -11.74
C ASP A 307 -9.84 17.39 -10.33
N SER A 308 -10.59 17.84 -9.31
CA SER A 308 -10.21 17.63 -7.91
C SER A 308 -10.33 16.17 -7.52
N ILE A 309 -9.29 15.64 -6.88
CA ILE A 309 -9.28 14.31 -6.27
C ILE A 309 -9.69 14.32 -4.78
N SER A 310 -9.92 15.50 -4.19
CA SER A 310 -10.16 15.66 -2.73
C SER A 310 -11.32 14.82 -2.20
N SER A 311 -12.34 14.55 -3.01
CA SER A 311 -13.47 13.70 -2.59
C SER A 311 -13.13 12.21 -2.48
N LEU A 312 -11.99 11.77 -3.03
CA LEU A 312 -11.51 10.39 -2.91
C LEU A 312 -10.84 10.10 -1.55
N PHE A 313 -10.59 11.15 -0.76
CA PHE A 313 -9.98 11.06 0.57
C PHE A 313 -11.01 11.07 1.72
N ARG A 314 -12.30 11.16 1.41
CA ARG A 314 -13.38 11.31 2.41
C ARG A 314 -13.99 9.98 2.82
#